data_8e7ae9bf2bd08cb7fed7bae5ba577814
#
_entry.id   8e7ae9bf2bd08cb7fed7bae5ba577814
#
_cell.length_a   1.000
_cell.length_b   1.000
_cell.length_c   1.000
_cell.angle_alpha   90.00
_cell.angle_beta   90.00
_cell.angle_gamma   90.00
#
_symmetry.space_group_name_H-M   'P 1'
#
loop_
_entity.id
_entity.type
_entity.pdbx_description
1 polymer ?
#
loop_
_entity_poly.entity_id
_entity_poly.type
_entity_poly.pdbx_seq_one_letter_code
_entity_poly.pdbx_strand_id
1 'polypeptide(L)'
;MMFLLPFLMAAAPLAEPLAEPPGAPVPATTEAPIDWDKEFGVVRKERDPVTGEIPVDPYVQSDANAGAKPYSGDGLARAFGGQAGIRRITDRALELSHADPRIKAIFEEHDMVRLRRTLFEQVCYLLNAGCRYSGRDMKTTHKGLGTTRADLNALVENLQRAMREAHVAFAAQNRLLAKLAPMSGDVTER
;
A
#
# COMPACT_ATOMS: atom_id res chain seq x y z
N MET A 1 -33.26 -71.23 -24.30
CA MET A 1 -32.08 -71.22 -25.20
C MET A 1 -32.08 -69.88 -25.85
N MET A 2 -31.24 -68.99 -25.37
CA MET A 2 -31.13 -67.61 -25.90
C MET A 2 -29.64 -67.33 -26.16
N PHE A 3 -29.28 -67.28 -27.42
CA PHE A 3 -27.91 -67.08 -27.88
C PHE A 3 -27.52 -65.63 -27.73
N LEU A 4 -26.48 -65.36 -26.90
CA LEU A 4 -25.80 -64.05 -26.83
C LEU A 4 -24.67 -64.06 -27.86
N LEU A 5 -24.76 -63.16 -28.84
CA LEU A 5 -23.66 -62.79 -29.76
C LEU A 5 -22.76 -61.76 -29.06
N PRO A 6 -21.45 -61.92 -29.08
CA PRO A 6 -20.54 -60.82 -28.66
C PRO A 6 -20.33 -59.84 -29.77
N PHE A 7 -20.56 -58.57 -29.45
CA PHE A 7 -20.25 -57.41 -30.33
C PHE A 7 -18.76 -57.16 -30.26
N LEU A 8 -18.04 -57.41 -31.35
CA LEU A 8 -16.62 -57.10 -31.50
C LEU A 8 -16.47 -55.66 -31.90
N MET A 9 -16.09 -54.76 -30.95
CA MET A 9 -15.71 -53.40 -31.27
C MET A 9 -14.27 -53.39 -31.79
N ALA A 10 -14.12 -53.07 -33.07
CA ALA A 10 -12.83 -52.76 -33.69
C ALA A 10 -12.36 -51.39 -33.25
N ALA A 11 -11.24 -51.31 -32.57
CA ALA A 11 -10.58 -50.09 -32.23
C ALA A 11 -9.89 -49.52 -33.49
N ALA A 12 -10.24 -48.28 -33.86
CA ALA A 12 -9.54 -47.53 -34.92
C ALA A 12 -8.16 -47.12 -34.41
N PRO A 13 -7.10 -47.15 -35.24
CA PRO A 13 -5.79 -46.69 -34.85
C PRO A 13 -5.81 -45.15 -34.63
N LEU A 14 -5.26 -44.70 -33.51
CA LEU A 14 -4.99 -43.30 -33.26
C LEU A 14 -3.96 -42.80 -34.27
N ALA A 15 -4.35 -41.74 -35.02
CA ALA A 15 -3.44 -41.06 -35.92
C ALA A 15 -2.31 -40.42 -35.12
N GLU A 16 -1.06 -40.76 -35.46
CA GLU A 16 0.13 -40.10 -34.91
C GLU A 16 0.10 -38.60 -35.28
N PRO A 17 0.45 -37.70 -34.31
CA PRO A 17 0.58 -36.29 -34.63
C PRO A 17 1.75 -36.09 -35.62
N LEU A 18 1.48 -35.43 -36.74
CA LEU A 18 2.49 -35.04 -37.70
C LEU A 18 3.51 -34.13 -36.97
N ALA A 19 4.78 -34.55 -36.99
CA ALA A 19 5.88 -33.74 -36.47
C ALA A 19 5.95 -32.41 -37.27
N GLU A 20 5.84 -31.28 -36.55
CA GLU A 20 6.07 -29.97 -37.13
C GLU A 20 7.52 -29.88 -37.68
N PRO A 21 7.73 -29.30 -38.87
CA PRO A 21 9.06 -29.10 -39.38
C PRO A 21 9.83 -28.15 -38.44
N PRO A 22 11.16 -28.35 -38.25
CA PRO A 22 11.95 -27.45 -37.42
C PRO A 22 11.85 -26.03 -37.96
N GLY A 23 11.29 -25.13 -37.13
CA GLY A 23 11.11 -23.73 -37.46
C GLY A 23 12.43 -23.11 -37.86
N ALA A 24 12.45 -22.36 -38.97
CA ALA A 24 13.62 -21.59 -39.38
C ALA A 24 14.07 -20.68 -38.22
N PRO A 25 15.38 -20.49 -38.00
CA PRO A 25 15.86 -19.60 -36.94
C PRO A 25 15.32 -18.21 -37.17
N VAL A 26 14.50 -17.71 -36.22
CA VAL A 26 14.04 -16.33 -36.21
C VAL A 26 15.28 -15.46 -36.05
N PRO A 27 15.57 -14.51 -36.97
CA PRO A 27 16.72 -13.63 -36.78
C PRO A 27 16.54 -12.90 -35.46
N ALA A 28 17.52 -13.02 -34.56
CA ALA A 28 17.57 -12.24 -33.32
C ALA A 28 17.74 -10.77 -33.74
N THR A 29 16.64 -10.03 -33.76
CA THR A 29 16.69 -8.57 -33.87
C THR A 29 17.36 -8.04 -32.62
N THR A 30 18.60 -7.66 -32.76
CA THR A 30 19.41 -7.00 -31.74
C THR A 30 19.01 -5.52 -31.68
N GLU A 31 17.71 -5.25 -31.55
CA GLU A 31 17.28 -3.91 -31.19
C GLU A 31 17.51 -3.72 -29.70
N ALA A 32 18.28 -2.69 -29.34
CA ALA A 32 18.45 -2.32 -27.95
C ALA A 32 17.09 -2.09 -27.31
N PRO A 33 16.88 -2.54 -26.06
CA PRO A 33 15.60 -2.34 -25.40
C PRO A 33 15.23 -0.85 -25.42
N ILE A 34 13.99 -0.57 -25.85
CA ILE A 34 13.48 0.80 -25.92
C ILE A 34 13.45 1.35 -24.50
N ASP A 35 14.13 2.47 -24.29
CA ASP A 35 14.05 3.26 -23.05
C ASP A 35 12.75 4.07 -23.07
N TRP A 36 11.71 3.46 -22.55
CA TRP A 36 10.38 4.08 -22.49
C TRP A 36 10.37 5.37 -21.67
N ASP A 37 11.19 5.48 -20.63
CA ASP A 37 11.29 6.71 -19.83
C ASP A 37 11.75 7.87 -20.71
N LYS A 38 12.76 7.64 -21.56
CA LYS A 38 13.27 8.64 -22.50
C LYS A 38 12.27 8.96 -23.61
N GLU A 39 11.59 7.95 -24.16
CA GLU A 39 10.60 8.11 -25.24
C GLU A 39 9.40 8.93 -24.79
N PHE A 40 8.90 8.70 -23.58
CA PHE A 40 7.78 9.44 -22.99
C PHE A 40 8.19 10.67 -22.18
N GLY A 41 9.46 11.04 -22.15
CA GLY A 41 9.95 12.22 -21.43
C GLY A 41 9.77 12.10 -19.91
N VAL A 42 9.79 10.88 -19.35
CA VAL A 42 9.67 10.65 -17.91
C VAL A 42 10.94 11.07 -17.21
N VAL A 43 10.91 12.20 -16.53
CA VAL A 43 12.01 12.65 -15.68
C VAL A 43 11.86 12.01 -14.30
N ARG A 44 12.67 11.00 -13.99
CA ARG A 44 12.73 10.44 -12.64
C ARG A 44 13.38 11.48 -11.71
N LYS A 45 12.62 11.94 -10.73
CA LYS A 45 13.14 12.85 -9.70
C LYS A 45 14.11 12.06 -8.80
N GLU A 46 15.34 12.53 -8.68
CA GLU A 46 16.31 11.96 -7.74
C GLU A 46 15.88 12.21 -6.30
N ARG A 47 16.24 11.29 -5.41
CA ARG A 47 15.98 11.45 -3.98
C ARG A 47 16.86 12.55 -3.39
N ASP A 48 16.29 13.36 -2.53
CA ASP A 48 17.03 14.33 -1.74
C ASP A 48 18.10 13.61 -0.89
N PRO A 49 19.38 13.99 -0.99
CA PRO A 49 20.47 13.27 -0.31
C PRO A 49 20.45 13.38 1.21
N VAL A 50 19.73 14.36 1.77
CA VAL A 50 19.62 14.57 3.22
C VAL A 50 18.42 13.82 3.79
N THR A 51 17.27 13.94 3.16
CA THR A 51 16.01 13.34 3.66
C THR A 51 15.73 11.95 3.09
N GLY A 52 16.34 11.60 1.97
CA GLY A 52 16.06 10.39 1.22
C GLY A 52 14.69 10.40 0.52
N GLU A 53 13.94 11.50 0.60
CA GLU A 53 12.61 11.63 0.01
C GLU A 53 12.66 12.08 -1.45
N ILE A 54 11.68 11.66 -2.25
CA ILE A 54 11.51 12.17 -3.60
C ILE A 54 10.92 13.59 -3.52
N PRO A 55 11.52 14.61 -4.18
CA PRO A 55 11.00 15.97 -4.15
C PRO A 55 9.56 16.05 -4.68
N VAL A 56 8.70 16.78 -3.97
CA VAL A 56 7.32 17.06 -4.37
C VAL A 56 7.12 18.56 -4.60
N ASP A 57 6.07 18.90 -5.31
CA ASP A 57 5.73 20.31 -5.52
C ASP A 57 5.49 21.01 -4.18
N PRO A 58 5.92 22.28 -4.05
CA PRO A 58 5.77 23.04 -2.83
C PRO A 58 4.33 23.09 -2.33
N TYR A 59 4.14 23.03 -1.03
CA TYR A 59 2.85 23.17 -0.37
C TYR A 59 3.01 23.87 0.99
N VAL A 60 1.90 24.41 1.51
CA VAL A 60 1.88 25.07 2.82
C VAL A 60 1.87 23.97 3.91
N GLN A 61 2.95 23.93 4.69
CA GLN A 61 3.04 23.04 5.87
C GLN A 61 2.28 23.66 7.03
N SER A 62 1.40 22.87 7.64
CA SER A 62 0.61 23.30 8.79
C SER A 62 0.14 22.08 9.58
N ASP A 63 0.12 22.20 10.90
CA ASP A 63 -0.48 21.19 11.77
C ASP A 63 -1.98 20.97 11.49
N ALA A 64 -2.67 21.95 10.91
CA ALA A 64 -4.05 21.81 10.46
C ALA A 64 -4.23 20.73 9.38
N ASN A 65 -3.18 20.49 8.59
CA ASN A 65 -3.15 19.46 7.55
C ASN A 65 -3.25 18.03 8.14
N ALA A 66 -3.02 17.84 9.44
CA ALA A 66 -3.19 16.54 10.10
C ALA A 66 -4.65 16.06 10.13
N GLY A 67 -5.62 16.90 9.72
CA GLY A 67 -7.03 16.56 9.56
C GLY A 67 -7.86 16.65 10.85
N ALA A 68 -7.24 16.74 12.03
CA ALA A 68 -7.92 16.97 13.30
C ALA A 68 -7.02 17.66 14.32
N LYS A 69 -7.64 18.25 15.34
CA LYS A 69 -6.90 18.79 16.50
C LYS A 69 -6.34 17.65 17.35
N PRO A 70 -5.17 17.85 18.00
CA PRO A 70 -4.62 16.84 18.88
C PRO A 70 -5.52 16.62 20.11
N TYR A 71 -5.31 15.50 20.80
CA TYR A 71 -5.89 15.28 22.11
C TYR A 71 -5.30 16.25 23.15
N SER A 72 -6.06 16.58 24.17
CA SER A 72 -5.54 17.32 25.33
C SER A 72 -4.75 16.36 26.26
N GLY A 73 -3.65 16.86 26.83
CA GLY A 73 -2.78 16.09 27.71
C GLY A 73 -2.03 14.96 26.98
N ASP A 74 -1.16 14.28 27.70
CA ASP A 74 -0.22 13.27 27.19
C ASP A 74 -0.60 11.82 27.51
N GLY A 75 -1.76 11.60 28.12
CA GLY A 75 -2.20 10.27 28.54
C GLY A 75 -2.28 9.25 27.40
N LEU A 76 -2.77 9.68 26.23
CA LEU A 76 -2.78 8.79 25.05
C LEU A 76 -1.37 8.60 24.49
N ALA A 77 -0.56 9.63 24.41
CA ALA A 77 0.83 9.50 23.99
C ALA A 77 1.57 8.44 24.83
N ARG A 78 1.38 8.48 26.17
CA ARG A 78 1.95 7.45 27.07
C ARG A 78 1.38 6.06 26.81
N ALA A 79 0.07 5.94 26.59
CA ALA A 79 -0.56 4.66 26.28
C ALA A 79 -0.03 3.99 25.01
N PHE A 80 0.48 4.79 24.08
CA PHE A 80 1.15 4.35 22.86
C PHE A 80 2.67 4.21 23.00
N GLY A 81 3.24 4.37 24.21
CA GLY A 81 4.67 4.27 24.47
C GLY A 81 5.49 5.50 24.01
N GLY A 82 4.85 6.68 23.98
CA GLY A 82 5.46 7.93 23.53
C GLY A 82 5.83 7.91 22.06
N GLN A 83 6.70 8.83 21.64
CA GLN A 83 7.13 8.91 20.24
C GLN A 83 7.76 7.61 19.73
N ALA A 84 8.57 6.94 20.53
CA ALA A 84 9.22 5.69 20.13
C ALA A 84 8.21 4.56 19.92
N GLY A 85 7.19 4.44 20.78
CA GLY A 85 6.10 3.46 20.60
C GLY A 85 5.24 3.76 19.37
N ILE A 86 4.88 5.03 19.19
CA ILE A 86 4.13 5.48 18.01
C ILE A 86 4.89 5.17 16.72
N ARG A 87 6.21 5.44 16.68
CA ARG A 87 7.06 5.12 15.53
C ARG A 87 7.01 3.64 15.19
N ARG A 88 7.22 2.76 16.18
CA ARG A 88 7.15 1.30 15.94
C ARG A 88 5.78 0.87 15.41
N ILE A 89 4.70 1.44 15.93
CA ILE A 89 3.33 1.09 15.51
C ILE A 89 3.08 1.54 14.07
N THR A 90 3.44 2.77 13.73
CA THR A 90 3.22 3.29 12.36
C THR A 90 4.10 2.58 11.34
N ASP A 91 5.36 2.31 11.65
CA ASP A 91 6.24 1.53 10.78
C ASP A 91 5.70 0.12 10.57
N ARG A 92 5.25 -0.54 11.66
CA ARG A 92 4.66 -1.88 11.57
C ARG A 92 3.35 -1.91 10.78
N ALA A 93 2.50 -0.90 10.92
CA ALA A 93 1.28 -0.78 10.13
C ALA A 93 1.58 -0.65 8.63
N LEU A 94 2.60 0.12 8.25
CA LEU A 94 3.05 0.26 6.87
C LEU A 94 3.68 -1.03 6.32
N GLU A 95 4.47 -1.75 7.12
CA GLU A 95 5.00 -3.07 6.73
C GLU A 95 3.88 -4.07 6.43
N LEU A 96 2.89 -4.14 7.33
CA LEU A 96 1.73 -5.01 7.14
C LEU A 96 0.94 -4.63 5.89
N SER A 97 0.75 -3.32 5.65
CA SER A 97 0.00 -2.82 4.50
C SER A 97 0.71 -3.06 3.17
N HIS A 98 2.03 -2.89 3.14
CA HIS A 98 2.86 -3.21 1.97
C HIS A 98 2.89 -4.71 1.66
N ALA A 99 2.73 -5.57 2.67
CA ALA A 99 2.65 -7.02 2.52
C ALA A 99 1.22 -7.53 2.25
N ASP A 100 0.18 -6.71 2.45
CA ASP A 100 -1.21 -7.10 2.31
C ASP A 100 -1.63 -7.11 0.83
N PRO A 101 -1.94 -8.29 0.22
CA PRO A 101 -2.26 -8.37 -1.20
C PRO A 101 -3.50 -7.54 -1.60
N ARG A 102 -4.35 -7.16 -0.66
CA ARG A 102 -5.54 -6.34 -0.92
C ARG A 102 -5.18 -4.90 -1.28
N ILE A 103 -4.09 -4.36 -0.71
CA ILE A 103 -3.75 -2.93 -0.79
C ILE A 103 -2.29 -2.65 -1.14
N LYS A 104 -1.43 -3.67 -1.26
CA LYS A 104 0.01 -3.48 -1.51
C LYS A 104 0.30 -2.61 -2.74
N ALA A 105 -0.50 -2.77 -3.80
CA ALA A 105 -0.32 -2.02 -5.05
C ALA A 105 -0.41 -0.50 -4.85
N ILE A 106 -1.21 -0.03 -3.87
CA ILE A 106 -1.31 1.40 -3.54
C ILE A 106 0.02 1.92 -3.00
N PHE A 107 0.83 1.09 -2.34
CA PHE A 107 2.08 1.50 -1.70
C PHE A 107 3.32 1.33 -2.60
N GLU A 108 3.26 0.46 -3.61
CA GLU A 108 4.39 0.14 -4.49
C GLU A 108 4.89 1.35 -5.27
N GLU A 109 3.99 2.24 -5.69
CA GLU A 109 4.28 3.44 -6.47
C GLU A 109 4.61 4.69 -5.60
N HIS A 110 4.65 4.53 -4.26
CA HIS A 110 4.76 5.67 -3.36
C HIS A 110 6.13 5.78 -2.70
N ASP A 111 6.53 7.02 -2.38
CA ASP A 111 7.73 7.29 -1.59
C ASP A 111 7.54 6.83 -0.14
N MET A 112 7.94 5.60 0.14
CA MET A 112 7.83 4.99 1.47
C MET A 112 8.64 5.73 2.55
N VAL A 113 9.70 6.47 2.18
CA VAL A 113 10.48 7.28 3.14
C VAL A 113 9.60 8.41 3.65
N ARG A 114 9.00 9.16 2.73
CA ARG A 114 8.06 10.23 3.05
C ARG A 114 6.83 9.72 3.80
N LEU A 115 6.25 8.61 3.35
CA LEU A 115 5.04 8.05 3.96
C LEU A 115 5.29 7.62 5.41
N ARG A 116 6.41 6.97 5.70
CA ARG A 116 6.81 6.61 7.08
C ARG A 116 6.94 7.84 7.97
N ARG A 117 7.55 8.90 7.48
CA ARG A 117 7.69 10.16 8.23
C ARG A 117 6.33 10.80 8.48
N THR A 118 5.54 11.02 7.44
CA THR A 118 4.28 11.78 7.56
C THR A 118 3.21 11.02 8.36
N LEU A 119 3.11 9.70 8.23
CA LEU A 119 2.19 8.91 9.05
C LEU A 119 2.58 8.94 10.53
N PHE A 120 3.88 8.81 10.82
CA PHE A 120 4.37 8.95 12.20
C PHE A 120 4.06 10.35 12.75
N GLU A 121 4.38 11.41 12.03
CA GLU A 121 4.13 12.78 12.46
C GLU A 121 2.65 13.03 12.73
N GLN A 122 1.75 12.53 11.85
CA GLN A 122 0.31 12.67 12.01
C GLN A 122 -0.17 11.99 13.30
N VAL A 123 0.15 10.71 13.49
CA VAL A 123 -0.28 9.97 14.68
C VAL A 123 0.32 10.57 15.94
N CYS A 124 1.61 10.94 15.91
CA CYS A 124 2.30 11.59 17.00
C CYS A 124 1.66 12.94 17.39
N TYR A 125 1.34 13.77 16.41
CA TYR A 125 0.65 15.04 16.60
C TYR A 125 -0.76 14.83 17.18
N LEU A 126 -1.55 13.96 16.58
CA LEU A 126 -2.92 13.69 17.02
C LEU A 126 -3.00 13.15 18.46
N LEU A 127 -2.02 12.32 18.86
CA LEU A 127 -1.92 11.79 20.22
C LEU A 127 -1.29 12.78 21.21
N ASN A 128 -0.90 13.96 20.76
CA ASN A 128 -0.23 15.00 21.55
C ASN A 128 1.09 14.50 22.17
N ALA A 129 1.90 13.82 21.37
CA ALA A 129 3.21 13.30 21.79
C ALA A 129 4.37 14.27 21.50
N GLY A 130 4.08 15.55 21.22
CA GLY A 130 5.09 16.61 21.03
C GLY A 130 5.64 16.74 19.60
N CYS A 131 5.00 16.12 18.62
CA CYS A 131 5.36 16.30 17.20
C CYS A 131 4.59 17.45 16.55
N ARG A 132 5.16 17.96 15.44
CA ARG A 132 4.48 18.78 14.44
C ARG A 132 4.14 17.90 13.24
N TYR A 133 3.10 18.28 12.50
CA TYR A 133 2.78 17.62 11.24
C TYR A 133 3.27 18.47 10.07
N SER A 134 4.08 17.87 9.21
CA SER A 134 4.65 18.56 8.05
C SER A 134 4.09 18.07 6.71
N GLY A 135 3.15 17.12 6.70
CA GLY A 135 2.54 16.59 5.50
C GLY A 135 1.52 17.51 4.84
N ARG A 136 1.07 17.12 3.66
CA ARG A 136 -0.09 17.72 2.99
C ARG A 136 -1.38 17.34 3.72
N ASP A 137 -2.47 18.06 3.45
CA ASP A 137 -3.80 17.67 3.91
C ASP A 137 -4.24 16.32 3.31
N MET A 138 -5.19 15.66 3.98
CA MET A 138 -5.62 14.31 3.62
C MET A 138 -6.20 14.24 2.22
N LYS A 139 -7.03 15.20 1.83
CA LYS A 139 -7.68 15.23 0.52
C LYS A 139 -6.66 15.39 -0.61
N THR A 140 -5.73 16.32 -0.47
CA THR A 140 -4.66 16.53 -1.48
C THR A 140 -3.72 15.34 -1.57
N THR A 141 -3.40 14.70 -0.42
CA THR A 141 -2.51 13.53 -0.38
C THR A 141 -3.10 12.33 -1.09
N HIS A 142 -4.41 12.09 -0.98
CA HIS A 142 -5.07 10.89 -1.51
C HIS A 142 -5.75 11.11 -2.87
N LYS A 143 -5.71 12.33 -3.39
CA LYS A 143 -6.31 12.66 -4.69
C LYS A 143 -5.65 11.88 -5.84
N GLY A 144 -6.47 11.20 -6.62
CA GLY A 144 -6.03 10.44 -7.80
C GLY A 144 -5.48 9.05 -7.50
N LEU A 145 -5.51 8.60 -6.22
CA LEU A 145 -5.07 7.25 -5.87
C LEU A 145 -6.13 6.18 -6.15
N GLY A 146 -7.38 6.58 -6.42
CA GLY A 146 -8.48 5.66 -6.67
C GLY A 146 -8.84 4.77 -5.47
N THR A 147 -8.44 5.18 -4.27
CA THR A 147 -8.66 4.42 -3.03
C THR A 147 -10.13 4.22 -2.74
N THR A 148 -10.48 3.01 -2.37
CA THR A 148 -11.83 2.60 -2.02
C THR A 148 -12.03 2.51 -0.51
N ARG A 149 -13.29 2.38 -0.07
CA ARG A 149 -13.59 2.08 1.33
C ARG A 149 -13.02 0.71 1.77
N ALA A 150 -12.94 -0.27 0.86
CA ALA A 150 -12.34 -1.57 1.16
C ALA A 150 -10.84 -1.44 1.45
N ASP A 151 -10.14 -0.61 0.68
CA ASP A 151 -8.71 -0.35 0.88
C ASP A 151 -8.45 0.35 2.22
N LEU A 152 -9.26 1.36 2.54
CA LEU A 152 -9.18 2.02 3.84
C LEU A 152 -9.44 1.05 4.99
N ASN A 153 -10.42 0.16 4.87
CA ASN A 153 -10.70 -0.84 5.90
C ASN A 153 -9.51 -1.79 6.09
N ALA A 154 -8.87 -2.24 5.00
CA ALA A 154 -7.68 -3.09 5.07
C ALA A 154 -6.51 -2.38 5.78
N LEU A 155 -6.29 -1.09 5.47
CA LEU A 155 -5.29 -0.26 6.18
C LEU A 155 -5.62 -0.15 7.68
N VAL A 156 -6.88 0.09 8.04
CA VAL A 156 -7.32 0.19 9.45
C VAL A 156 -7.11 -1.14 10.18
N GLU A 157 -7.41 -2.28 9.55
CA GLU A 157 -7.16 -3.61 10.11
C GLU A 157 -5.66 -3.82 10.38
N ASN A 158 -4.79 -3.42 9.46
CA ASN A 158 -3.34 -3.49 9.62
C ASN A 158 -2.84 -2.58 10.75
N LEU A 159 -3.37 -1.36 10.85
CA LEU A 159 -3.07 -0.47 11.98
C LEU A 159 -3.53 -1.05 13.32
N GLN A 160 -4.73 -1.63 13.37
CA GLN A 160 -5.22 -2.30 14.58
C GLN A 160 -4.33 -3.50 14.96
N ARG A 161 -3.87 -4.26 13.97
CA ARG A 161 -2.94 -5.36 14.19
C ARG A 161 -1.62 -4.85 14.79
N ALA A 162 -1.04 -3.81 14.22
CA ALA A 162 0.19 -3.20 14.72
C ALA A 162 0.04 -2.67 16.17
N MET A 163 -1.10 -2.06 16.48
CA MET A 163 -1.40 -1.61 17.86
C MET A 163 -1.56 -2.78 18.83
N ARG A 164 -2.18 -3.89 18.41
CA ARG A 164 -2.27 -5.11 19.25
C ARG A 164 -0.92 -5.76 19.48
N GLU A 165 -0.07 -5.86 18.45
CA GLU A 165 1.30 -6.38 18.56
C GLU A 165 2.15 -5.52 19.51
N ALA A 166 1.88 -4.21 19.58
CA ALA A 166 2.51 -3.27 20.53
C ALA A 166 1.82 -3.23 21.91
N HIS A 167 0.86 -4.10 22.19
CA HIS A 167 0.12 -4.19 23.45
C HIS A 167 -0.60 -2.89 23.86
N VAL A 168 -1.00 -2.05 22.90
CA VAL A 168 -1.82 -0.87 23.19
C VAL A 168 -3.18 -1.31 23.69
N ALA A 169 -3.65 -0.76 24.82
CA ALA A 169 -4.95 -1.08 25.37
C ALA A 169 -6.09 -0.77 24.38
N PHE A 170 -7.08 -1.64 24.27
CA PHE A 170 -8.19 -1.55 23.29
C PHE A 170 -8.90 -0.18 23.33
N ALA A 171 -9.15 0.37 24.53
CA ALA A 171 -9.76 1.68 24.67
C ALA A 171 -8.90 2.80 24.04
N ALA A 172 -7.58 2.72 24.14
CA ALA A 172 -6.67 3.67 23.51
C ALA A 172 -6.65 3.52 21.97
N GLN A 173 -6.65 2.28 21.47
CA GLN A 173 -6.79 2.00 20.04
C GLN A 173 -8.05 2.64 19.47
N ASN A 174 -9.21 2.41 20.09
CA ASN A 174 -10.48 2.96 19.64
C ASN A 174 -10.49 4.50 19.65
N ARG A 175 -9.81 5.13 20.61
CA ARG A 175 -9.71 6.60 20.63
C ARG A 175 -8.91 7.11 19.42
N LEU A 176 -7.80 6.49 19.07
CA LEU A 176 -7.07 6.87 17.85
C LEU A 176 -7.94 6.67 16.61
N LEU A 177 -8.59 5.52 16.45
CA LEU A 177 -9.46 5.24 15.30
C LEU A 177 -10.62 6.24 15.21
N ALA A 178 -11.26 6.59 16.33
CA ALA A 178 -12.31 7.59 16.35
C ALA A 178 -11.82 9.00 15.96
N LYS A 179 -10.52 9.31 16.20
CA LYS A 179 -9.90 10.55 15.75
C LYS A 179 -9.64 10.57 14.24
N LEU A 180 -9.31 9.41 13.66
CA LEU A 180 -9.04 9.26 12.22
C LEU A 180 -10.32 9.10 11.38
N ALA A 181 -11.38 8.51 11.93
CA ALA A 181 -12.59 8.17 11.20
C ALA A 181 -13.24 9.35 10.42
N PRO A 182 -13.30 10.59 10.93
CA PRO A 182 -13.87 11.72 10.18
C PRO A 182 -13.11 12.03 8.87
N MET A 183 -11.85 11.62 8.74
CA MET A 183 -11.03 11.86 7.55
C MET A 183 -11.31 10.85 6.42
N SER A 184 -12.14 9.83 6.66
CA SER A 184 -12.38 8.74 5.69
C SER A 184 -12.86 9.25 4.33
N GLY A 185 -13.69 10.31 4.30
CA GLY A 185 -14.17 10.92 3.06
C GLY A 185 -13.11 11.66 2.27
N ASP A 186 -12.01 12.08 2.91
CA ASP A 186 -10.87 12.71 2.24
C ASP A 186 -9.86 11.69 1.73
N VAL A 187 -9.91 10.45 2.25
CA VAL A 187 -9.00 9.36 1.91
C VAL A 187 -9.58 8.47 0.81
N THR A 188 -10.90 8.31 0.72
CA THR A 188 -11.55 7.45 -0.25
C THR A 188 -12.16 8.26 -1.39
N GLU A 189 -11.99 7.77 -2.62
CA GLU A 189 -12.55 8.39 -3.84
C GLU A 189 -13.76 7.61 -4.39
N ARG A 190 -13.99 6.37 -3.91
CA ARG A 190 -15.07 5.47 -4.34
C ARG A 190 -15.69 4.70 -3.18
#